data_7022772bc732abc0152f9dd67bbb3e2f
#
_entry.id   7022772bc732abc0152f9dd67bbb3e2f
#
_cell.length_a   1.000
_cell.length_b   1.000
_cell.length_c   1.000
_cell.angle_alpha   90.00
_cell.angle_beta   90.00
_cell.angle_gamma   90.00
#
_symmetry.space_group_name_H-M   'P 1'
#
loop_
_entity.id
_entity.type
_entity.pdbx_description
1 polymer ?
#
loop_
_entity_poly.entity_id
_entity_poly.type
_entity_poly.pdbx_seq_one_letter_code
_entity_poly.pdbx_strand_id
1 'polypeptide(L)'
;MRILHVMNNLSDRGNGIINLAVDLAIEQRKAGHTVALASGPGGYEQLLQLHGITRYRLDCAPRHLLAASSEFRRILKRFQPDIIHAHMRMGLLIAWLSSRVARIPLVAHLHNVHDRASILMGLADRLITVSLSVSNSMQKQGIRRSKLRVVLNGTLNSERAAQQGSITPAILQRPAITTVAGMNHRKGIEDLILAFNMIAGDFVEAHLYLVGDGPERKLFERQAAKSPFRNRIHFEGFQSQPQAYMLSSDIFVLASRRESFGLVLTEAREAGCAIAASNVDGTPEALEGGEAGMLLPPRDPAALADALRLLLENGELRRDWQRKARRNIEAFTTRRMADEVEKVYHELTPASAAQAPV
;
A
#
# COMPACT_ATOMS: atom_id res chain seq x y z
N MET A 1 17.14 18.88 -2.55
CA MET A 1 17.90 17.67 -2.99
C MET A 1 17.47 17.23 -4.38
N ARG A 2 18.33 16.47 -5.06
CA ARG A 2 18.04 15.77 -6.31
C ARG A 2 17.79 14.30 -5.98
N ILE A 3 16.56 13.83 -6.12
CA ILE A 3 16.10 12.50 -5.68
C ILE A 3 15.82 11.63 -6.91
N LEU A 4 16.45 10.45 -6.99
CA LEU A 4 16.20 9.48 -8.06
C LEU A 4 15.48 8.25 -7.51
N HIS A 5 14.18 8.12 -7.83
CA HIS A 5 13.45 6.89 -7.54
C HIS A 5 13.73 5.81 -8.59
N VAL A 6 13.83 4.56 -8.14
CA VAL A 6 14.06 3.38 -9.00
C VAL A 6 12.97 2.34 -8.76
N MET A 7 12.29 1.95 -9.83
CA MET A 7 11.19 0.98 -9.78
C MET A 7 11.09 0.16 -11.08
N ASN A 8 10.44 -1.01 -11.02
CA ASN A 8 10.40 -1.91 -12.16
C ASN A 8 9.54 -1.37 -13.32
N ASN A 9 8.42 -0.76 -13.01
CA ASN A 9 7.46 -0.20 -13.98
C ASN A 9 6.58 0.87 -13.31
N LEU A 10 5.72 1.52 -14.09
CA LEU A 10 4.75 2.53 -13.66
C LEU A 10 3.30 2.10 -13.93
N SER A 11 2.98 0.82 -13.74
CA SER A 11 1.62 0.31 -13.95
C SER A 11 0.63 0.99 -13.00
N ASP A 12 -0.45 1.53 -13.55
CA ASP A 12 -1.57 2.16 -12.84
C ASP A 12 -2.68 1.17 -12.43
N ARG A 13 -2.48 -0.13 -12.71
CA ARG A 13 -3.49 -1.17 -12.46
C ARG A 13 -3.28 -1.82 -11.10
N GLY A 14 -3.86 -1.22 -10.03
CA GLY A 14 -4.02 -1.86 -8.73
C GLY A 14 -2.72 -2.23 -7.98
N ASN A 15 -1.59 -1.57 -8.26
CA ASN A 15 -0.33 -1.83 -7.58
C ASN A 15 -0.03 -0.75 -6.52
N GLY A 16 -0.35 -1.05 -5.26
CA GLY A 16 -0.14 -0.13 -4.14
C GLY A 16 1.31 0.36 -3.98
N ILE A 17 2.33 -0.44 -4.34
CA ILE A 17 3.74 -0.04 -4.27
C ILE A 17 4.02 1.10 -5.24
N ILE A 18 3.51 0.97 -6.47
CA ILE A 18 3.71 1.98 -7.52
C ILE A 18 2.96 3.25 -7.17
N ASN A 19 1.71 3.11 -6.71
CA ASN A 19 0.90 4.25 -6.26
C ASN A 19 1.62 5.06 -5.19
N LEU A 20 2.11 4.40 -4.13
CA LEU A 20 2.86 5.04 -3.04
C LEU A 20 4.15 5.72 -3.53
N ALA A 21 4.89 5.09 -4.43
CA ALA A 21 6.13 5.67 -4.95
C ALA A 21 5.87 6.90 -5.83
N VAL A 22 4.80 6.89 -6.61
CA VAL A 22 4.36 8.05 -7.42
C VAL A 22 3.88 9.18 -6.50
N ASP A 23 3.02 8.87 -5.52
CA ASP A 23 2.52 9.85 -4.55
C ASP A 23 3.68 10.49 -3.76
N LEU A 24 4.65 9.68 -3.29
CA LEU A 24 5.86 10.16 -2.61
C LEU A 24 6.69 11.10 -3.50
N ALA A 25 6.91 10.72 -4.77
CA ALA A 25 7.68 11.54 -5.71
C ALA A 25 7.00 12.90 -5.96
N ILE A 26 5.67 12.92 -6.05
CA ILE A 26 4.90 14.17 -6.23
C ILE A 26 5.01 15.05 -4.98
N GLU A 27 4.84 14.50 -3.77
CA GLU A 27 4.97 15.28 -2.54
C GLU A 27 6.38 15.85 -2.36
N GLN A 28 7.42 15.08 -2.69
CA GLN A 28 8.81 15.57 -2.68
C GLN A 28 9.04 16.68 -3.72
N ARG A 29 8.39 16.58 -4.88
CA ARG A 29 8.45 17.66 -5.89
C ARG A 29 7.78 18.94 -5.40
N LYS A 30 6.62 18.83 -4.71
CA LYS A 30 5.93 19.94 -4.05
C LYS A 30 6.76 20.57 -2.92
N ALA A 31 7.56 19.76 -2.22
CA ALA A 31 8.50 20.21 -1.20
C ALA A 31 9.73 20.95 -1.77
N GLY A 32 9.81 21.13 -3.11
CA GLY A 32 10.89 21.89 -3.76
C GLY A 32 12.11 21.04 -4.16
N HIS A 33 12.03 19.70 -4.05
CA HIS A 33 13.11 18.84 -4.52
C HIS A 33 13.09 18.69 -6.05
N THR A 34 14.24 18.39 -6.65
CA THR A 34 14.33 17.95 -8.04
C THR A 34 14.18 16.43 -8.07
N VAL A 35 13.06 15.93 -8.60
CA VAL A 35 12.74 14.50 -8.56
C VAL A 35 12.75 13.89 -9.95
N ALA A 36 13.30 12.68 -10.05
CA ALA A 36 13.23 11.86 -11.26
C ALA A 36 12.91 10.40 -10.91
N LEU A 37 12.31 9.69 -11.87
CA LEU A 37 12.06 8.25 -11.77
C LEU A 37 12.80 7.51 -12.88
N ALA A 38 13.51 6.43 -12.51
CA ALA A 38 14.06 5.45 -13.44
C ALA A 38 13.18 4.18 -13.41
N SER A 39 12.47 3.90 -14.51
CA SER A 39 11.47 2.81 -14.53
C SER A 39 11.17 2.30 -15.95
N GLY A 40 10.57 1.11 -16.04
CA GLY A 40 9.84 0.65 -17.22
C GLY A 40 8.60 1.52 -17.50
N PRO A 41 7.86 1.23 -18.59
CA PRO A 41 6.66 1.99 -18.98
C PRO A 41 5.49 1.78 -18.00
N GLY A 42 4.46 2.64 -18.11
CA GLY A 42 3.21 2.51 -17.37
C GLY A 42 2.29 3.71 -17.49
N GLY A 43 1.12 3.67 -16.83
CA GLY A 43 0.05 4.67 -16.98
C GLY A 43 0.31 6.02 -16.31
N TYR A 44 1.32 6.16 -15.44
CA TYR A 44 1.57 7.40 -14.70
C TYR A 44 2.47 8.43 -15.41
N GLU A 45 2.83 8.22 -16.67
CA GLU A 45 3.77 9.12 -17.38
C GLU A 45 3.24 10.56 -17.49
N GLN A 46 1.95 10.73 -17.84
CA GLN A 46 1.33 12.04 -17.93
C GLN A 46 1.26 12.77 -16.58
N LEU A 47 0.91 12.04 -15.53
CA LEU A 47 0.86 12.57 -14.16
C LEU A 47 2.24 13.07 -13.70
N LEU A 48 3.29 12.29 -13.95
CA LEU A 48 4.67 12.68 -13.62
C LEU A 48 5.08 13.95 -14.38
N GLN A 49 4.75 14.03 -15.68
CA GLN A 49 5.04 15.19 -16.51
C GLN A 49 4.33 16.44 -16.02
N LEU A 50 3.05 16.34 -15.61
CA LEU A 50 2.27 17.45 -15.05
C LEU A 50 2.94 18.05 -13.80
N HIS A 51 3.56 17.20 -12.97
CA HIS A 51 4.28 17.64 -11.77
C HIS A 51 5.77 17.97 -12.03
N GLY A 52 6.22 18.02 -13.28
CA GLY A 52 7.61 18.34 -13.64
C GLY A 52 8.61 17.28 -13.15
N ILE A 53 8.19 16.01 -13.04
CA ILE A 53 9.04 14.89 -12.66
C ILE A 53 9.56 14.18 -13.90
N THR A 54 10.88 14.17 -14.08
CA THR A 54 11.52 13.53 -15.24
C THR A 54 11.49 12.00 -15.10
N ARG A 55 10.99 11.31 -16.13
CA ARG A 55 11.13 9.86 -16.22
C ARG A 55 12.30 9.48 -17.14
N TYR A 56 13.17 8.61 -16.64
CA TYR A 56 14.19 7.90 -17.38
C TYR A 56 13.72 6.45 -17.65
N ARG A 57 13.88 5.99 -18.89
CA ARG A 57 13.56 4.61 -19.23
C ARG A 57 14.62 3.67 -18.65
N LEU A 58 14.18 2.67 -17.87
CA LEU A 58 15.02 1.64 -17.29
C LEU A 58 14.27 0.30 -17.32
N ASP A 59 14.82 -0.67 -18.05
CA ASP A 59 14.26 -2.01 -18.08
C ASP A 59 14.88 -2.88 -16.96
N CYS A 60 14.11 -3.13 -15.92
CA CYS A 60 14.54 -3.91 -14.77
C CYS A 60 14.32 -5.43 -14.93
N ALA A 61 14.05 -5.95 -16.12
CA ALA A 61 13.90 -7.38 -16.34
C ALA A 61 15.24 -8.12 -16.06
N PRO A 62 15.24 -9.26 -15.35
CA PRO A 62 16.47 -9.97 -14.98
C PRO A 62 17.38 -10.31 -16.16
N ARG A 63 16.78 -10.64 -17.30
CA ARG A 63 17.54 -10.95 -18.55
C ARG A 63 18.31 -9.76 -19.11
N HIS A 64 17.99 -8.53 -18.71
CA HIS A 64 18.62 -7.29 -19.20
C HIS A 64 19.51 -6.61 -18.17
N LEU A 65 19.90 -7.31 -17.10
CA LEU A 65 20.59 -6.74 -15.94
C LEU A 65 21.86 -5.95 -16.30
N LEU A 66 22.70 -6.44 -17.23
CA LEU A 66 23.93 -5.75 -17.67
C LEU A 66 23.60 -4.46 -18.43
N ALA A 67 22.64 -4.54 -19.37
CA ALA A 67 22.20 -3.37 -20.13
C ALA A 67 21.55 -2.33 -19.20
N ALA A 68 20.71 -2.76 -18.29
CA ALA A 68 20.07 -1.91 -17.28
C ALA A 68 21.13 -1.23 -16.37
N SER A 69 22.17 -1.94 -15.95
CA SER A 69 23.25 -1.37 -15.14
C SER A 69 24.06 -0.33 -15.92
N SER A 70 24.29 -0.54 -17.22
CA SER A 70 24.94 0.44 -18.09
C SER A 70 24.08 1.69 -18.27
N GLU A 71 22.77 1.49 -18.55
CA GLU A 71 21.81 2.61 -18.71
C GLU A 71 21.67 3.38 -17.40
N PHE A 72 21.60 2.68 -16.26
CA PHE A 72 21.51 3.32 -14.97
C PHE A 72 22.70 4.23 -14.66
N ARG A 73 23.93 3.81 -15.03
CA ARG A 73 25.13 4.67 -14.92
C ARG A 73 25.04 5.92 -15.79
N ARG A 74 24.44 5.84 -17.00
CA ARG A 74 24.18 7.03 -17.83
C ARG A 74 23.17 7.97 -17.17
N ILE A 75 22.11 7.41 -16.57
CA ILE A 75 21.11 8.17 -15.80
C ILE A 75 21.79 8.91 -14.64
N LEU A 76 22.66 8.23 -13.85
CA LEU A 76 23.38 8.85 -12.74
C LEU A 76 24.26 10.02 -13.22
N LYS A 77 24.99 9.87 -14.32
CA LYS A 77 25.81 10.94 -14.89
C LYS A 77 24.98 12.14 -15.36
N ARG A 78 23.81 11.89 -15.96
CA ARG A 78 22.93 12.94 -16.49
C ARG A 78 22.15 13.65 -15.37
N PHE A 79 21.58 12.90 -14.44
CA PHE A 79 20.72 13.46 -13.40
C PHE A 79 21.50 13.92 -12.16
N GLN A 80 22.65 13.32 -11.85
CA GLN A 80 23.49 13.64 -10.67
C GLN A 80 22.67 13.69 -9.38
N PRO A 81 22.08 12.57 -8.94
CA PRO A 81 21.26 12.54 -7.76
C PRO A 81 22.09 12.68 -6.48
N ASP A 82 21.55 13.39 -5.48
CA ASP A 82 22.09 13.42 -4.11
C ASP A 82 21.76 12.11 -3.38
N ILE A 83 20.64 11.46 -3.76
CA ILE A 83 20.16 10.23 -3.15
C ILE A 83 19.39 9.36 -4.16
N ILE A 84 19.53 8.05 -4.01
CA ILE A 84 18.79 7.04 -4.79
C ILE A 84 17.80 6.35 -3.86
N HIS A 85 16.53 6.23 -4.29
CA HIS A 85 15.48 5.54 -3.53
C HIS A 85 14.88 4.39 -4.34
N ALA A 86 15.16 3.15 -3.94
CA ALA A 86 14.68 1.95 -4.62
C ALA A 86 13.45 1.35 -3.93
N HIS A 87 12.37 1.12 -4.70
CA HIS A 87 11.10 0.58 -4.18
C HIS A 87 10.92 -0.91 -4.40
N MET A 88 11.73 -1.50 -5.26
CA MET A 88 11.62 -2.91 -5.63
C MET A 88 13.00 -3.55 -5.76
N ARG A 89 13.06 -4.86 -5.49
CA ARG A 89 14.31 -5.63 -5.45
C ARG A 89 15.19 -5.48 -6.70
N MET A 90 14.60 -5.60 -7.90
CA MET A 90 15.39 -5.52 -9.13
C MET A 90 15.98 -4.12 -9.35
N GLY A 91 15.18 -3.06 -9.11
CA GLY A 91 15.68 -1.69 -9.13
C GLY A 91 16.79 -1.46 -8.12
N LEU A 92 16.70 -2.02 -6.90
CA LEU A 92 17.76 -1.97 -5.90
C LEU A 92 19.04 -2.63 -6.39
N LEU A 93 18.96 -3.84 -6.94
CA LEU A 93 20.17 -4.58 -7.40
C LEU A 93 20.89 -3.82 -8.51
N ILE A 94 20.16 -3.23 -9.46
CA ILE A 94 20.71 -2.39 -10.53
C ILE A 94 21.40 -1.14 -9.93
N ALA A 95 20.75 -0.51 -8.95
CA ALA A 95 21.25 0.72 -8.34
C ALA A 95 22.47 0.47 -7.42
N TRP A 96 22.51 -0.66 -6.71
CA TRP A 96 23.43 -0.92 -5.61
C TRP A 96 24.91 -0.79 -6.00
N LEU A 97 25.37 -1.51 -7.03
CA LEU A 97 26.77 -1.44 -7.45
C LEU A 97 27.14 -0.05 -7.95
N SER A 98 26.27 0.55 -8.75
CA SER A 98 26.50 1.88 -9.33
C SER A 98 26.53 2.98 -8.26
N SER A 99 25.66 2.88 -7.23
CA SER A 99 25.64 3.82 -6.11
C SER A 99 26.94 3.76 -5.27
N ARG A 100 27.48 2.55 -5.07
CA ARG A 100 28.76 2.38 -4.34
C ARG A 100 29.95 3.02 -5.08
N VAL A 101 30.01 2.79 -6.40
CA VAL A 101 31.07 3.39 -7.24
C VAL A 101 30.97 4.91 -7.28
N ALA A 102 29.74 5.42 -7.41
CA ALA A 102 29.48 6.86 -7.46
C ALA A 102 29.44 7.54 -6.07
N ARG A 103 29.52 6.78 -4.98
CA ARG A 103 29.38 7.26 -3.59
C ARG A 103 28.08 8.02 -3.32
N ILE A 104 26.99 7.60 -3.97
CA ILE A 104 25.65 8.17 -3.78
C ILE A 104 24.88 7.31 -2.77
N PRO A 105 24.32 7.89 -1.70
CA PRO A 105 23.53 7.15 -0.73
C PRO A 105 22.33 6.43 -1.38
N LEU A 106 22.09 5.19 -0.94
CA LEU A 106 21.01 4.34 -1.42
C LEU A 106 20.03 4.01 -0.30
N VAL A 107 18.80 4.43 -0.45
CA VAL A 107 17.67 4.05 0.41
C VAL A 107 16.84 2.99 -0.30
N ALA A 108 16.42 1.97 0.42
CA ALA A 108 15.44 0.99 -0.04
C ALA A 108 14.13 1.18 0.72
N HIS A 109 12.98 1.00 0.04
CA HIS A 109 11.65 1.01 0.65
C HIS A 109 11.01 -0.36 0.49
N LEU A 110 10.84 -1.06 1.59
CA LEU A 110 10.30 -2.42 1.62
C LEU A 110 8.81 -2.40 1.92
N HIS A 111 8.02 -2.68 0.89
CA HIS A 111 6.55 -2.66 0.96
C HIS A 111 5.94 -3.99 1.37
N ASN A 112 6.66 -5.11 1.24
CA ASN A 112 6.20 -6.42 1.68
C ASN A 112 7.38 -7.37 1.96
N VAL A 113 7.14 -8.39 2.80
CA VAL A 113 8.11 -9.42 3.21
C VAL A 113 7.66 -10.83 2.81
N HIS A 114 6.80 -10.95 1.81
CA HIS A 114 6.23 -12.25 1.43
C HIS A 114 7.21 -13.16 0.68
N ASP A 115 8.33 -12.60 0.21
CA ASP A 115 9.41 -13.31 -0.47
C ASP A 115 10.69 -13.26 0.39
N ARG A 116 11.34 -14.41 0.60
CA ARG A 116 12.62 -14.51 1.31
C ARG A 116 13.71 -13.64 0.71
N ALA A 117 13.66 -13.41 -0.61
CA ALA A 117 14.61 -12.53 -1.29
C ALA A 117 14.45 -11.03 -0.93
N SER A 118 13.44 -10.67 -0.14
CA SER A 118 13.30 -9.31 0.43
C SER A 118 14.49 -8.92 1.30
N ILE A 119 15.25 -9.87 1.84
CA ILE A 119 16.50 -9.62 2.59
C ILE A 119 17.52 -8.81 1.77
N LEU A 120 17.51 -8.95 0.45
CA LEU A 120 18.40 -8.19 -0.43
C LEU A 120 18.17 -6.67 -0.35
N MET A 121 16.98 -6.24 0.08
CA MET A 121 16.70 -4.81 0.31
C MET A 121 17.61 -4.22 1.40
N GLY A 122 18.12 -5.04 2.31
CA GLY A 122 19.11 -4.66 3.32
C GLY A 122 20.51 -4.31 2.79
N LEU A 123 20.80 -4.46 1.50
CA LEU A 123 22.01 -3.98 0.84
C LEU A 123 22.10 -2.44 0.83
N ALA A 124 20.97 -1.75 0.90
CA ALA A 124 20.91 -0.29 0.98
C ALA A 124 21.56 0.27 2.26
N ASP A 125 21.86 1.57 2.27
CA ASP A 125 22.43 2.27 3.43
C ASP A 125 21.38 2.44 4.52
N ARG A 126 20.12 2.69 4.12
CA ARG A 126 18.93 2.64 4.99
C ARG A 126 17.83 1.81 4.32
N LEU A 127 17.08 1.12 5.15
CA LEU A 127 15.91 0.33 4.74
C LEU A 127 14.67 0.88 5.44
N ILE A 128 13.83 1.55 4.68
CA ILE A 128 12.51 1.98 5.12
C ILE A 128 11.58 0.77 5.07
N THR A 129 10.84 0.55 6.15
CA THR A 129 9.82 -0.50 6.28
C THR A 129 8.48 0.14 6.58
N VAL A 130 7.42 -0.37 5.94
CA VAL A 130 6.07 0.21 5.98
C VAL A 130 5.32 -0.03 7.29
N SER A 131 5.88 -0.82 8.19
CA SER A 131 5.34 -1.14 9.50
C SER A 131 6.44 -1.66 10.44
N LEU A 132 6.19 -1.60 11.73
CA LEU A 132 7.06 -2.19 12.75
C LEU A 132 7.15 -3.72 12.59
N SER A 133 6.04 -4.36 12.20
CA SER A 133 6.00 -5.79 11.90
C SER A 133 6.98 -6.17 10.78
N VAL A 134 7.00 -5.40 9.68
CA VAL A 134 7.97 -5.59 8.58
C VAL A 134 9.40 -5.35 9.07
N SER A 135 9.63 -4.30 9.87
CA SER A 135 10.94 -4.00 10.48
C SER A 135 11.44 -5.15 11.34
N ASN A 136 10.60 -5.67 12.24
CA ASN A 136 10.92 -6.80 13.11
C ASN A 136 11.21 -8.07 12.29
N SER A 137 10.47 -8.31 11.23
CA SER A 137 10.71 -9.43 10.31
C SER A 137 12.09 -9.33 9.66
N MET A 138 12.49 -8.14 9.20
CA MET A 138 13.80 -7.91 8.61
C MET A 138 14.94 -8.05 9.62
N GLN A 139 14.72 -7.58 10.87
CA GLN A 139 15.68 -7.76 11.95
C GLN A 139 15.90 -9.25 12.28
N LYS A 140 14.82 -10.05 12.33
CA LYS A 140 14.90 -11.51 12.50
C LYS A 140 15.65 -12.20 11.38
N GLN A 141 15.64 -11.64 10.17
CA GLN A 141 16.42 -12.12 9.03
C GLN A 141 17.89 -11.64 9.01
N GLY A 142 18.34 -10.90 10.04
CA GLY A 142 19.73 -10.48 10.20
C GLY A 142 20.05 -9.06 9.73
N ILE A 143 19.05 -8.27 9.33
CA ILE A 143 19.31 -6.85 9.01
C ILE A 143 19.51 -6.06 10.30
N ARG A 144 20.63 -5.33 10.38
CA ARG A 144 20.99 -4.53 11.56
C ARG A 144 19.92 -3.46 11.84
N ARG A 145 19.48 -3.34 13.10
CA ARG A 145 18.49 -2.33 13.54
C ARG A 145 18.90 -0.90 13.16
N SER A 146 20.19 -0.58 13.18
CA SER A 146 20.71 0.74 12.79
C SER A 146 20.38 1.14 11.34
N LYS A 147 20.13 0.18 10.45
CA LYS A 147 19.73 0.41 9.07
C LYS A 147 18.23 0.61 8.89
N LEU A 148 17.41 0.12 9.83
CA LEU A 148 15.96 0.08 9.71
C LEU A 148 15.32 1.39 10.15
N ARG A 149 14.37 1.87 9.35
CA ARG A 149 13.51 3.02 9.67
C ARG A 149 12.07 2.65 9.35
N VAL A 150 11.19 2.81 10.33
CA VAL A 150 9.75 2.58 10.12
C VAL A 150 9.15 3.89 9.64
N VAL A 151 8.54 3.87 8.47
CA VAL A 151 7.72 4.95 7.94
C VAL A 151 6.40 4.34 7.49
N LEU A 152 5.33 4.64 8.21
CA LEU A 152 4.01 4.13 7.86
C LEU A 152 3.58 4.69 6.51
N ASN A 153 2.87 3.90 5.73
CA ASN A 153 2.36 4.36 4.44
C ASN A 153 1.40 5.54 4.59
N GLY A 154 1.42 6.44 3.60
CA GLY A 154 0.47 7.50 3.42
C GLY A 154 -0.28 7.32 2.11
N THR A 155 -1.61 7.26 2.14
CA THR A 155 -2.47 7.09 0.97
C THR A 155 -3.43 8.26 0.78
N LEU A 156 -3.69 9.01 1.85
CA LEU A 156 -4.70 10.06 1.88
C LEU A 156 -4.16 11.37 1.31
N ASN A 157 -5.05 12.16 0.73
CA ASN A 157 -4.73 13.45 0.09
C ASN A 157 -3.72 13.31 -1.07
N SER A 158 -3.78 12.21 -1.81
CA SER A 158 -2.87 11.97 -2.94
C SER A 158 -3.35 12.74 -4.18
N GLU A 159 -2.41 13.39 -4.88
CA GLU A 159 -2.69 14.06 -6.16
C GLU A 159 -3.16 13.09 -7.23
N ARG A 160 -2.67 11.87 -7.20
CA ARG A 160 -3.10 10.79 -8.07
C ARG A 160 -4.60 10.50 -7.90
N ALA A 161 -5.09 10.47 -6.65
CA ALA A 161 -6.51 10.30 -6.36
C ALA A 161 -7.32 11.54 -6.74
N ALA A 162 -6.80 12.74 -6.46
CA ALA A 162 -7.46 14.00 -6.80
C ALA A 162 -7.70 14.16 -8.32
N GLN A 163 -6.79 13.67 -9.16
CA GLN A 163 -6.95 13.71 -10.62
C GLN A 163 -8.05 12.80 -11.16
N GLN A 164 -8.47 11.80 -10.40
CA GLN A 164 -9.59 10.95 -10.79
C GLN A 164 -10.96 11.63 -10.63
N GLY A 165 -10.97 12.88 -10.13
CA GLY A 165 -12.19 13.66 -9.92
C GLY A 165 -12.95 13.26 -8.65
N SER A 166 -14.16 13.81 -8.50
CA SER A 166 -15.04 13.45 -7.39
C SER A 166 -15.49 12.00 -7.51
N ILE A 167 -15.35 11.25 -6.41
CA ILE A 167 -15.78 9.85 -6.35
C ILE A 167 -17.29 9.82 -6.11
N THR A 168 -18.03 9.30 -7.07
CA THR A 168 -19.45 9.03 -6.89
C THR A 168 -19.62 7.72 -6.14
N PRO A 169 -20.32 7.70 -4.97
CA PRO A 169 -20.57 6.46 -4.24
C PRO A 169 -21.28 5.43 -5.11
N ALA A 170 -20.88 4.17 -5.01
CA ALA A 170 -21.53 3.07 -5.72
C ALA A 170 -22.97 2.85 -5.18
N ILE A 171 -23.87 2.41 -6.03
CA ILE A 171 -25.23 2.04 -5.61
C ILE A 171 -25.18 0.60 -5.11
N LEU A 172 -25.26 0.42 -3.78
CA LEU A 172 -25.20 -0.89 -3.13
C LEU A 172 -26.53 -1.20 -2.41
N GLN A 173 -26.92 -2.46 -2.40
CA GLN A 173 -27.96 -2.94 -1.49
C GLN A 173 -27.39 -3.02 -0.07
N ARG A 174 -28.17 -2.60 0.92
CA ARG A 174 -27.69 -2.40 2.29
C ARG A 174 -28.50 -3.22 3.30
N PRO A 175 -27.89 -3.64 4.41
CA PRO A 175 -26.51 -3.37 4.86
C PRO A 175 -25.45 -3.95 3.93
N ALA A 176 -24.43 -3.14 3.57
CA ALA A 176 -23.36 -3.52 2.66
C ALA A 176 -22.07 -3.85 3.42
N ILE A 177 -21.61 -5.08 3.26
CA ILE A 177 -20.29 -5.57 3.74
C ILE A 177 -19.38 -5.59 2.52
N THR A 178 -18.26 -4.88 2.58
CA THR A 178 -17.36 -4.75 1.43
C THR A 178 -15.92 -5.14 1.79
N THR A 179 -15.24 -5.78 0.86
CA THR A 179 -13.77 -5.90 0.88
C THR A 179 -13.20 -5.41 -0.44
N VAL A 180 -12.03 -4.77 -0.40
CA VAL A 180 -11.24 -4.38 -1.57
C VAL A 180 -9.90 -5.07 -1.49
N ALA A 181 -9.68 -6.08 -2.35
CA ALA A 181 -8.48 -6.89 -2.27
C ALA A 181 -8.17 -7.59 -3.60
N GLY A 182 -6.89 -7.87 -3.84
CA GLY A 182 -6.51 -8.83 -4.88
C GLY A 182 -7.05 -10.23 -4.55
N MET A 183 -7.67 -10.90 -5.51
CA MET A 183 -8.27 -12.22 -5.33
C MET A 183 -7.20 -13.32 -5.27
N ASN A 184 -6.63 -13.51 -4.08
CA ASN A 184 -5.66 -14.56 -3.77
C ASN A 184 -5.79 -15.06 -2.33
N HIS A 185 -5.33 -16.29 -2.03
CA HIS A 185 -5.46 -16.95 -0.71
C HIS A 185 -4.93 -16.13 0.46
N ARG A 186 -3.91 -15.30 0.22
CA ARG A 186 -3.34 -14.45 1.25
C ARG A 186 -4.35 -13.42 1.79
N LYS A 187 -5.35 -13.05 0.98
CA LYS A 187 -6.37 -12.04 1.34
C LYS A 187 -7.57 -12.60 2.10
N GLY A 188 -7.64 -13.93 2.27
CA GLY A 188 -8.68 -14.55 3.11
C GLY A 188 -10.11 -14.39 2.59
N ILE A 189 -10.29 -14.25 1.26
CA ILE A 189 -11.61 -14.10 0.63
C ILE A 189 -12.50 -15.30 0.94
N GLU A 190 -11.92 -16.51 0.98
CA GLU A 190 -12.62 -17.72 1.35
C GLU A 190 -13.15 -17.68 2.79
N ASP A 191 -12.37 -17.13 3.74
CA ASP A 191 -12.75 -16.98 5.14
C ASP A 191 -13.91 -15.97 5.29
N LEU A 192 -13.89 -14.88 4.51
CA LEU A 192 -14.95 -13.89 4.47
C LEU A 192 -16.26 -14.45 3.89
N ILE A 193 -16.20 -15.24 2.82
CA ILE A 193 -17.39 -15.91 2.24
C ILE A 193 -17.99 -16.88 3.27
N LEU A 194 -17.16 -17.65 4.00
CA LEU A 194 -17.62 -18.55 5.06
C LEU A 194 -18.30 -17.77 6.20
N ALA A 195 -17.67 -16.68 6.67
CA ALA A 195 -18.23 -15.83 7.71
C ALA A 195 -19.58 -15.23 7.31
N PHE A 196 -19.69 -14.73 6.06
CA PHE A 196 -20.95 -14.22 5.53
C PHE A 196 -22.03 -15.30 5.52
N ASN A 197 -21.73 -16.52 5.10
CA ASN A 197 -22.69 -17.63 5.09
C ASN A 197 -23.23 -17.97 6.49
N MET A 198 -22.43 -17.78 7.56
CA MET A 198 -22.84 -18.03 8.93
C MET A 198 -23.87 -17.03 9.45
N ILE A 199 -23.94 -15.82 8.87
CA ILE A 199 -24.82 -14.75 9.33
C ILE A 199 -25.97 -14.46 8.36
N ALA A 200 -25.82 -14.82 7.10
CA ALA A 200 -26.73 -14.38 6.03
C ALA A 200 -28.17 -14.90 6.18
N GLY A 201 -28.38 -15.97 6.95
CA GLY A 201 -29.71 -16.46 7.31
C GLY A 201 -30.45 -15.53 8.27
N ASP A 202 -29.72 -14.94 9.23
CA ASP A 202 -30.27 -14.05 10.24
C ASP A 202 -30.43 -12.60 9.71
N PHE A 203 -29.57 -12.20 8.76
CA PHE A 203 -29.57 -10.85 8.16
C PHE A 203 -29.93 -10.91 6.68
N VAL A 204 -31.22 -11.07 6.40
CA VAL A 204 -31.74 -11.31 5.04
C VAL A 204 -31.49 -10.18 4.05
N GLU A 205 -31.33 -8.95 4.53
CA GLU A 205 -31.03 -7.76 3.72
C GLU A 205 -29.51 -7.51 3.53
N ALA A 206 -28.62 -8.23 4.24
CA ALA A 206 -27.19 -8.00 4.15
C ALA A 206 -26.61 -8.55 2.84
N HIS A 207 -25.74 -7.76 2.21
CA HIS A 207 -25.05 -8.10 0.97
C HIS A 207 -23.54 -8.02 1.16
N LEU A 208 -22.80 -8.93 0.51
CA LEU A 208 -21.33 -8.98 0.48
C LEU A 208 -20.81 -8.57 -0.89
N TYR A 209 -19.94 -7.55 -0.94
CA TYR A 209 -19.31 -7.04 -2.14
C TYR A 209 -17.80 -7.32 -2.12
N LEU A 210 -17.34 -8.13 -3.08
CA LEU A 210 -15.95 -8.56 -3.25
C LEU A 210 -15.35 -7.78 -4.41
N VAL A 211 -14.67 -6.67 -4.09
CA VAL A 211 -14.11 -5.73 -5.07
C VAL A 211 -12.64 -6.06 -5.31
N GLY A 212 -12.28 -6.28 -6.55
CA GLY A 212 -10.94 -6.61 -7.00
C GLY A 212 -10.90 -7.81 -7.91
N ASP A 213 -9.71 -8.14 -8.37
CA ASP A 213 -9.48 -9.29 -9.27
C ASP A 213 -8.19 -10.02 -8.86
N GLY A 214 -7.95 -11.20 -9.43
CA GLY A 214 -6.75 -11.95 -9.15
C GLY A 214 -6.83 -13.41 -9.60
N PRO A 215 -5.71 -14.13 -9.47
CA PRO A 215 -5.57 -15.47 -10.06
C PRO A 215 -6.55 -16.50 -9.50
N GLU A 216 -7.06 -16.29 -8.28
CA GLU A 216 -7.92 -17.24 -7.58
C GLU A 216 -9.41 -16.83 -7.58
N ARG A 217 -9.77 -15.76 -8.32
CA ARG A 217 -11.15 -15.29 -8.42
C ARG A 217 -12.14 -16.41 -8.75
N LYS A 218 -11.83 -17.22 -9.79
CA LYS A 218 -12.69 -18.35 -10.18
C LYS A 218 -12.88 -19.40 -9.07
N LEU A 219 -11.89 -19.55 -8.17
CA LEU A 219 -12.02 -20.45 -7.03
C LEU A 219 -13.04 -19.93 -6.03
N PHE A 220 -12.97 -18.62 -5.71
CA PHE A 220 -13.88 -17.97 -4.78
C PHE A 220 -15.31 -17.87 -5.35
N GLU A 221 -15.46 -17.60 -6.64
CA GLU A 221 -16.76 -17.65 -7.33
C GLU A 221 -17.40 -19.05 -7.23
N ARG A 222 -16.62 -20.12 -7.43
CA ARG A 222 -17.12 -21.52 -7.24
C ARG A 222 -17.50 -21.81 -5.78
N GLN A 223 -16.79 -21.23 -4.80
CA GLN A 223 -17.17 -21.36 -3.39
C GLN A 223 -18.49 -20.64 -3.11
N ALA A 224 -18.63 -19.41 -3.55
CA ALA A 224 -19.84 -18.62 -3.39
C ALA A 224 -21.04 -19.24 -4.09
N ALA A 225 -20.86 -19.86 -5.27
CA ALA A 225 -21.93 -20.51 -6.01
C ALA A 225 -22.57 -21.70 -5.25
N LYS A 226 -21.85 -22.31 -4.31
CA LYS A 226 -22.38 -23.38 -3.44
C LYS A 226 -23.18 -22.83 -2.25
N SER A 227 -23.13 -21.52 -2.00
CA SER A 227 -23.86 -20.88 -0.91
C SER A 227 -25.36 -20.82 -1.22
N PRO A 228 -26.24 -21.09 -0.24
CA PRO A 228 -27.67 -20.79 -0.37
C PRO A 228 -27.92 -19.27 -0.54
N PHE A 229 -26.95 -18.46 -0.15
CA PHE A 229 -27.02 -16.99 -0.21
C PHE A 229 -26.25 -16.38 -1.38
N ARG A 230 -25.90 -17.18 -2.40
CA ARG A 230 -25.09 -16.76 -3.55
C ARG A 230 -25.57 -15.49 -4.26
N ASN A 231 -26.87 -15.22 -4.27
CA ASN A 231 -27.45 -14.04 -4.91
C ASN A 231 -27.16 -12.73 -4.14
N ARG A 232 -26.58 -12.83 -2.94
CA ARG A 232 -26.17 -11.69 -2.10
C ARG A 232 -24.65 -11.57 -1.96
N ILE A 233 -23.91 -12.37 -2.74
CA ILE A 233 -22.43 -12.30 -2.81
C ILE A 233 -22.05 -11.80 -4.20
N HIS A 234 -21.53 -10.58 -4.27
CA HIS A 234 -21.24 -9.87 -5.50
C HIS A 234 -19.74 -9.82 -5.77
N PHE A 235 -19.31 -10.25 -6.96
CA PHE A 235 -17.93 -10.15 -7.43
C PHE A 235 -17.82 -9.01 -8.42
N GLU A 236 -17.37 -7.85 -7.96
CA GLU A 236 -17.36 -6.59 -8.71
C GLU A 236 -16.19 -6.46 -9.70
N GLY A 237 -15.21 -7.36 -9.62
CA GLY A 237 -14.02 -7.30 -10.44
C GLY A 237 -13.11 -6.13 -10.08
N PHE A 238 -12.13 -5.87 -10.94
CA PHE A 238 -11.23 -4.74 -10.78
C PHE A 238 -11.98 -3.41 -10.97
N GLN A 239 -11.85 -2.53 -9.99
CA GLN A 239 -12.40 -1.18 -10.03
C GLN A 239 -11.26 -0.17 -9.97
N SER A 240 -11.30 0.83 -10.85
CA SER A 240 -10.31 1.92 -10.87
C SER A 240 -10.47 2.88 -9.69
N GLN A 241 -11.70 3.01 -9.17
CA GLN A 241 -12.06 3.83 -8.02
C GLN A 241 -12.76 2.96 -6.95
N PRO A 242 -12.05 2.06 -6.26
CA PRO A 242 -12.64 1.17 -5.27
C PRO A 242 -13.23 1.92 -4.07
N GLN A 243 -12.80 3.17 -3.84
CA GLN A 243 -13.33 4.07 -2.81
C GLN A 243 -14.82 4.33 -2.99
N ALA A 244 -15.36 4.24 -4.22
CA ALA A 244 -16.81 4.36 -4.48
C ALA A 244 -17.62 3.31 -3.70
N TYR A 245 -17.09 2.09 -3.62
CA TYR A 245 -17.71 1.01 -2.83
C TYR A 245 -17.54 1.24 -1.33
N MET A 246 -16.38 1.71 -0.87
CA MET A 246 -16.14 2.01 0.55
C MET A 246 -17.07 3.11 1.05
N LEU A 247 -17.29 4.17 0.27
CA LEU A 247 -18.20 5.27 0.62
C LEU A 247 -19.66 4.81 0.80
N SER A 248 -20.06 3.72 0.14
CA SER A 248 -21.40 3.14 0.22
C SER A 248 -21.51 1.98 1.22
N SER A 249 -20.40 1.59 1.85
CA SER A 249 -20.35 0.43 2.73
C SER A 249 -20.71 0.77 4.16
N ASP A 250 -21.43 -0.14 4.83
CA ASP A 250 -21.68 -0.08 6.28
C ASP A 250 -20.47 -0.65 7.05
N ILE A 251 -19.92 -1.75 6.55
CA ILE A 251 -18.83 -2.50 7.16
C ILE A 251 -17.78 -2.79 6.09
N PHE A 252 -16.53 -2.49 6.39
CA PHE A 252 -15.39 -2.88 5.58
C PHE A 252 -14.64 -4.03 6.24
N VAL A 253 -14.28 -5.06 5.46
CA VAL A 253 -13.58 -6.24 5.98
C VAL A 253 -12.24 -6.43 5.28
N LEU A 254 -11.18 -6.65 6.05
CA LEU A 254 -9.89 -7.12 5.54
C LEU A 254 -9.51 -8.44 6.25
N ALA A 255 -9.94 -9.56 5.68
CA ALA A 255 -9.70 -10.91 6.22
C ALA A 255 -8.31 -11.47 5.90
N SER A 256 -7.32 -10.62 5.66
CA SER A 256 -5.99 -11.04 5.21
C SER A 256 -5.31 -12.00 6.18
N ARG A 257 -4.68 -13.05 5.64
CA ARG A 257 -3.84 -14.01 6.39
C ARG A 257 -2.42 -13.50 6.58
N ARG A 258 -1.99 -12.59 5.74
CA ARG A 258 -0.72 -11.86 5.78
C ARG A 258 -0.91 -10.48 5.17
N GLU A 259 -0.45 -9.42 5.84
CA GLU A 259 -0.59 -8.04 5.37
C GLU A 259 0.52 -7.14 5.89
N SER A 260 1.35 -6.58 5.04
CA SER A 260 2.47 -5.75 5.47
C SER A 260 2.04 -4.44 6.14
N PHE A 261 0.90 -3.87 5.70
CA PHE A 261 0.30 -2.66 6.29
C PHE A 261 -1.22 -2.62 6.09
N GLY A 262 -1.70 -2.84 4.87
CA GLY A 262 -3.13 -2.77 4.54
C GLY A 262 -3.56 -1.38 4.10
N LEU A 263 -3.05 -0.89 2.97
CA LEU A 263 -3.38 0.44 2.41
C LEU A 263 -4.89 0.70 2.32
N VAL A 264 -5.66 -0.32 1.96
CA VAL A 264 -7.12 -0.24 1.85
C VAL A 264 -7.81 0.05 3.19
N LEU A 265 -7.15 -0.22 4.34
CA LEU A 265 -7.69 0.13 5.66
C LEU A 265 -7.70 1.64 5.88
N THR A 266 -6.65 2.35 5.47
CA THR A 266 -6.60 3.80 5.58
C THR A 266 -7.64 4.46 4.66
N GLU A 267 -7.85 3.91 3.47
CA GLU A 267 -8.90 4.34 2.54
C GLU A 267 -10.30 4.06 3.11
N ALA A 268 -10.54 2.89 3.73
CA ALA A 268 -11.80 2.56 4.38
C ALA A 268 -12.07 3.42 5.63
N ARG A 269 -11.03 3.81 6.38
CA ARG A 269 -11.10 4.76 7.49
C ARG A 269 -11.56 6.14 6.99
N GLU A 270 -10.95 6.65 5.92
CA GLU A 270 -11.32 7.92 5.30
C GLU A 270 -12.79 7.89 4.83
N ALA A 271 -13.22 6.82 4.19
CA ALA A 271 -14.61 6.61 3.79
C ALA A 271 -15.58 6.52 4.99
N GLY A 272 -15.07 6.20 6.19
CA GLY A 272 -15.86 6.12 7.43
C GLY A 272 -16.63 4.82 7.56
N CYS A 273 -16.08 3.71 7.09
CA CYS A 273 -16.62 2.38 7.34
C CYS A 273 -16.38 1.94 8.78
N ALA A 274 -17.29 1.14 9.35
CA ALA A 274 -16.95 0.30 10.49
C ALA A 274 -16.02 -0.82 9.99
N ILE A 275 -14.85 -1.01 10.62
CA ILE A 275 -13.82 -1.90 10.09
C ILE A 275 -13.67 -3.14 10.96
N ALA A 276 -13.68 -4.32 10.33
CA ALA A 276 -13.27 -5.59 10.91
C ALA A 276 -12.07 -6.14 10.12
N ALA A 277 -10.95 -6.40 10.76
CA ALA A 277 -9.75 -6.85 10.07
C ALA A 277 -8.99 -7.93 10.85
N SER A 278 -8.30 -8.81 10.12
CA SER A 278 -7.44 -9.80 10.74
C SER A 278 -6.25 -9.15 11.46
N ASN A 279 -5.97 -9.57 12.68
CA ASN A 279 -4.83 -9.14 13.49
C ASN A 279 -3.54 -9.83 12.98
N VAL A 280 -3.01 -9.34 11.88
CA VAL A 280 -1.80 -9.89 11.23
C VAL A 280 -0.82 -8.80 10.82
N ASP A 281 0.44 -9.11 10.96
CA ASP A 281 1.59 -8.32 10.47
C ASP A 281 1.41 -6.81 10.80
N GLY A 282 1.23 -5.93 9.79
CA GLY A 282 1.08 -4.48 9.95
C GLY A 282 -0.36 -3.97 10.02
N THR A 283 -1.38 -4.84 10.01
CA THR A 283 -2.80 -4.45 10.15
C THR A 283 -3.07 -3.67 11.44
N PRO A 284 -2.54 -4.09 12.63
CA PRO A 284 -2.73 -3.33 13.85
C PRO A 284 -2.22 -1.89 13.76
N GLU A 285 -1.13 -1.64 13.05
CA GLU A 285 -0.57 -0.29 12.90
C GLU A 285 -1.48 0.62 12.06
N ALA A 286 -2.11 0.09 11.01
CA ALA A 286 -3.10 0.81 10.22
C ALA A 286 -4.41 1.11 10.99
N LEU A 287 -4.70 0.31 12.02
CA LEU A 287 -5.89 0.44 12.88
C LEU A 287 -5.57 0.93 14.30
N GLU A 288 -4.40 1.54 14.53
CA GLU A 288 -3.99 2.13 15.81
C GLU A 288 -4.14 1.14 16.99
N GLY A 289 -3.66 -0.10 16.81
CA GLY A 289 -3.74 -1.14 17.81
C GLY A 289 -5.14 -1.70 18.05
N GLY A 290 -6.12 -1.37 17.20
CA GLY A 290 -7.52 -1.78 17.33
C GLY A 290 -8.47 -0.65 17.75
N GLU A 291 -7.96 0.57 17.96
CA GLU A 291 -8.82 1.72 18.31
C GLU A 291 -9.64 2.24 17.13
N ALA A 292 -9.15 2.05 15.91
CA ALA A 292 -9.82 2.49 14.69
C ALA A 292 -10.54 1.38 13.91
N GLY A 293 -10.63 0.16 14.47
CA GLY A 293 -11.32 -0.99 13.89
C GLY A 293 -11.12 -2.25 14.70
N MET A 294 -12.02 -3.20 14.56
CA MET A 294 -11.97 -4.48 15.28
C MET A 294 -10.86 -5.37 14.72
N LEU A 295 -9.95 -5.81 15.58
CA LEU A 295 -8.89 -6.76 15.23
C LEU A 295 -9.28 -8.19 15.65
N LEU A 296 -9.29 -9.10 14.68
CA LEU A 296 -9.79 -10.47 14.83
C LEU A 296 -8.69 -11.50 14.55
N PRO A 297 -8.76 -12.71 15.15
CA PRO A 297 -7.86 -13.78 14.77
C PRO A 297 -7.90 -14.06 13.26
N PRO A 298 -6.74 -14.24 12.59
CA PRO A 298 -6.72 -14.64 11.19
C PRO A 298 -7.17 -16.09 11.00
N ARG A 299 -7.76 -16.40 9.84
CA ARG A 299 -8.25 -17.74 9.48
C ARG A 299 -9.32 -18.24 10.46
N ASP A 300 -10.09 -17.33 11.01
CA ASP A 300 -11.20 -17.64 11.92
C ASP A 300 -12.49 -17.03 11.35
N PRO A 301 -13.19 -17.77 10.48
CA PRO A 301 -14.48 -17.31 9.94
C PRO A 301 -15.55 -17.14 11.02
N ALA A 302 -15.48 -17.87 12.13
CA ALA A 302 -16.44 -17.76 13.22
C ALA A 302 -16.28 -16.43 13.96
N ALA A 303 -15.05 -16.08 14.36
CA ALA A 303 -14.76 -14.79 14.99
C ALA A 303 -15.13 -13.61 14.05
N LEU A 304 -14.91 -13.77 12.74
CA LEU A 304 -15.33 -12.76 11.77
C LEU A 304 -16.86 -12.68 11.65
N ALA A 305 -17.58 -13.81 11.66
CA ALA A 305 -19.03 -13.85 11.66
C ALA A 305 -19.62 -13.18 12.90
N ASP A 306 -19.06 -13.41 14.09
CA ASP A 306 -19.49 -12.80 15.34
C ASP A 306 -19.30 -11.27 15.32
N ALA A 307 -18.17 -10.79 14.81
CA ALA A 307 -17.94 -9.36 14.64
C ALA A 307 -18.92 -8.73 13.65
N LEU A 308 -19.19 -9.39 12.52
CA LEU A 308 -20.18 -8.93 11.54
C LEU A 308 -21.59 -8.91 12.14
N ARG A 309 -21.99 -9.96 12.88
CA ARG A 309 -23.27 -10.03 13.59
C ARG A 309 -23.42 -8.84 14.53
N LEU A 310 -22.44 -8.62 15.37
CA LEU A 310 -22.43 -7.52 16.35
C LEU A 310 -22.60 -6.14 15.66
N LEU A 311 -21.91 -5.90 14.56
CA LEU A 311 -21.99 -4.65 13.80
C LEU A 311 -23.30 -4.50 13.04
N LEU A 312 -23.94 -5.59 12.61
CA LEU A 312 -25.23 -5.58 11.91
C LEU A 312 -26.38 -5.37 12.87
N GLU A 313 -26.40 -6.05 14.02
CA GLU A 313 -27.42 -5.96 15.05
C GLU A 313 -27.43 -4.59 15.74
N ASN A 314 -26.25 -4.05 16.04
CA ASN A 314 -26.13 -2.82 16.81
C ASN A 314 -25.69 -1.63 15.96
N GLY A 315 -26.69 -0.93 15.41
CA GLY A 315 -26.46 0.26 14.58
C GLY A 315 -25.77 1.42 15.32
N GLU A 316 -25.92 1.55 16.65
CA GLU A 316 -25.24 2.56 17.45
C GLU A 316 -23.75 2.22 17.59
N LEU A 317 -23.43 0.98 17.94
CA LEU A 317 -22.05 0.48 18.00
C LEU A 317 -21.36 0.61 16.63
N ARG A 318 -22.06 0.27 15.53
CA ARG A 318 -21.53 0.44 14.18
C ARG A 318 -21.17 1.89 13.89
N ARG A 319 -22.06 2.85 14.22
CA ARG A 319 -21.78 4.28 14.08
C ARG A 319 -20.63 4.74 14.97
N ASP A 320 -20.44 4.16 16.15
CA ASP A 320 -19.30 4.46 17.01
C ASP A 320 -17.99 4.01 16.36
N TRP A 321 -17.94 2.81 15.80
CA TRP A 321 -16.77 2.33 15.05
C TRP A 321 -16.48 3.17 13.79
N GLN A 322 -17.53 3.65 13.11
CA GLN A 322 -17.38 4.58 11.97
C GLN A 322 -16.75 5.92 12.40
N ARG A 323 -17.12 6.46 13.57
CA ARG A 323 -16.49 7.66 14.13
C ARG A 323 -15.03 7.39 14.54
N LYS A 324 -14.76 6.27 15.22
CA LYS A 324 -13.41 5.87 15.64
C LYS A 324 -12.49 5.67 14.44
N ALA A 325 -12.97 5.06 13.37
CA ALA A 325 -12.20 4.86 12.16
C ALA A 325 -11.67 6.17 11.55
N ARG A 326 -12.40 7.26 11.67
CA ARG A 326 -12.01 8.60 11.15
C ARG A 326 -11.07 9.39 12.05
N ARG A 327 -10.76 8.93 13.27
CA ARG A 327 -9.82 9.63 14.14
C ARG A 327 -8.40 9.52 13.59
N ASN A 328 -7.59 10.55 13.80
CA ASN A 328 -6.15 10.59 13.47
C ASN A 328 -5.82 10.18 12.03
N ILE A 329 -6.74 10.30 11.07
CA ILE A 329 -6.49 9.88 9.68
C ILE A 329 -5.41 10.74 9.00
N GLU A 330 -5.15 11.94 9.47
CA GLU A 330 -4.05 12.81 9.01
C GLU A 330 -2.67 12.15 9.16
N ALA A 331 -2.53 11.19 10.08
CA ALA A 331 -1.34 10.36 10.21
C ALA A 331 -1.05 9.48 8.98
N PHE A 332 -2.00 9.35 8.06
CA PHE A 332 -1.88 8.53 6.85
C PHE A 332 -1.91 9.34 5.55
N THR A 333 -1.59 10.63 5.62
CA THR A 333 -1.46 11.46 4.43
C THR A 333 -0.16 11.21 3.68
N THR A 334 -0.18 11.41 2.36
CA THR A 334 1.01 11.31 1.50
C THR A 334 2.08 12.33 1.91
N ARG A 335 1.68 13.51 2.36
CA ARG A 335 2.57 14.57 2.84
C ARG A 335 3.34 14.13 4.08
N ARG A 336 2.66 13.62 5.12
CA ARG A 336 3.33 13.13 6.34
C ARG A 336 4.35 12.03 6.00
N MET A 337 3.96 11.07 5.13
CA MET A 337 4.89 10.02 4.68
C MET A 337 6.12 10.60 3.99
N ALA A 338 5.95 11.61 3.12
CA ALA A 338 7.07 12.25 2.44
C ALA A 338 8.01 12.97 3.43
N ASP A 339 7.45 13.69 4.41
CA ASP A 339 8.24 14.38 5.43
C ASP A 339 9.05 13.40 6.30
N GLU A 340 8.51 12.23 6.62
CA GLU A 340 9.25 11.18 7.35
C GLU A 340 10.33 10.51 6.51
N VAL A 341 10.06 10.24 5.23
CA VAL A 341 11.06 9.74 4.30
C VAL A 341 12.21 10.73 4.13
N GLU A 342 11.91 12.02 4.08
CA GLU A 342 12.92 13.08 3.98
C GLU A 342 13.87 13.10 5.19
N LYS A 343 13.36 12.87 6.41
CA LYS A 343 14.20 12.72 7.60
C LYS A 343 15.23 11.59 7.45
N VAL A 344 14.81 10.47 6.83
CA VAL A 344 15.74 9.36 6.53
C VAL A 344 16.81 9.75 5.52
N TYR A 345 16.48 10.58 4.55
CA TYR A 345 17.46 11.10 3.58
C TYR A 345 18.49 11.99 4.27
N HIS A 346 18.07 12.88 5.15
CA HIS A 346 18.97 13.78 5.89
C HIS A 346 19.96 13.03 6.80
N GLU A 347 19.66 11.80 7.24
CA GLU A 347 20.63 10.96 7.95
C GLU A 347 21.83 10.56 7.07
N LEU A 348 21.65 10.52 5.75
CA LEU A 348 22.66 10.05 4.79
C LEU A 348 23.30 11.19 4.00
N THR A 349 22.59 12.31 3.91
CA THR A 349 23.03 13.54 3.23
C THR A 349 23.05 14.69 4.23
N PRO A 350 23.95 14.69 5.23
CA PRO A 350 24.03 15.83 6.15
C PRO A 350 24.25 17.09 5.32
N ALA A 351 23.52 18.15 5.66
CA ALA A 351 23.63 19.42 4.97
C ALA A 351 25.12 19.75 4.80
N SER A 352 25.57 19.87 3.55
CA SER A 352 26.87 20.46 3.26
C SER A 352 26.92 21.74 4.05
N ALA A 353 27.90 21.89 4.95
CA ALA A 353 28.09 23.07 5.76
C ALA A 353 27.87 24.28 4.85
N ALA A 354 26.89 25.09 5.19
CA ALA A 354 26.54 26.29 4.45
C ALA A 354 27.86 26.98 4.06
N GLN A 355 28.06 27.21 2.77
CA GLN A 355 29.15 28.05 2.28
C GLN A 355 29.09 29.33 3.10
N ALA A 356 30.04 29.52 3.99
CA ALA A 356 30.24 30.79 4.65
C ALA A 356 30.45 31.83 3.53
N PRO A 357 29.72 32.96 3.52
CA PRO A 357 30.02 34.02 2.58
C PRO A 357 31.40 34.53 2.88
N VAL A 358 32.28 34.52 1.85
CA VAL A 358 33.59 35.22 1.85
C VAL A 358 33.35 36.67 1.73
#